data_720eb626ee704be5f3af15ce1d5815c4
#
_entry.id   720eb626ee704be5f3af15ce1d5815c4
#
_cell.length_a   1.000
_cell.length_b   1.000
_cell.length_c   1.000
_cell.angle_alpha   90.00
_cell.angle_beta   90.00
_cell.angle_gamma   90.00
#
_symmetry.space_group_name_H-M   'P 1'
#
loop_
_entity.id
_entity.type
_entity.pdbx_description
1 polymer ?
#
loop_
_entity_poly.entity_id
_entity_poly.type
_entity_poly.pdbx_seq_one_letter_code
_entity_poly.pdbx_strand_id
1 'polypeptide(L)'
;MATPAASVRIYQSIYPITPLKHLPGRRWLSSSRWLVGLAVVVGCGAALAVSNPSMEDYSDYAGEQLVGLATEEFCDQKGLPLIMGLWVRNCPQLIAAQQDALASLATRFTNRLNLGVCSVYITALGGQELLPNLRLPGYRVITLAGAGQFVTISTREE
;
A
#
# COMPACT_ATOMS: atom_id res chain seq x y z
N MET A 1 -68.62 -38.14 -55.10
CA MET A 1 -67.50 -37.37 -55.60
C MET A 1 -66.38 -37.60 -54.59
N ALA A 2 -65.31 -38.20 -55.07
CA ALA A 2 -64.28 -38.86 -54.25
C ALA A 2 -63.22 -37.87 -53.76
N THR A 3 -62.81 -38.00 -52.54
CA THR A 3 -61.65 -37.36 -51.95
C THR A 3 -60.54 -38.39 -51.82
N PRO A 4 -59.35 -38.15 -52.28
CA PRO A 4 -58.22 -39.06 -52.03
C PRO A 4 -57.43 -38.54 -50.80
N ALA A 5 -57.53 -39.26 -49.69
CA ALA A 5 -56.65 -39.17 -48.55
C ALA A 5 -55.54 -40.21 -48.70
N ALA A 6 -54.48 -39.87 -49.41
CA ALA A 6 -53.33 -40.77 -49.53
C ALA A 6 -52.06 -40.05 -49.98
N SER A 7 -51.47 -39.27 -49.09
CA SER A 7 -50.08 -38.81 -49.34
C SER A 7 -49.31 -38.24 -48.12
N VAL A 8 -49.71 -38.55 -46.87
CA VAL A 8 -49.00 -38.04 -45.67
C VAL A 8 -48.17 -39.11 -44.97
N ARG A 9 -48.11 -40.37 -45.48
CA ARG A 9 -47.50 -41.48 -44.71
C ARG A 9 -46.10 -41.92 -45.15
N ILE A 10 -45.41 -41.14 -46.00
CA ILE A 10 -44.11 -41.59 -46.55
C ILE A 10 -42.91 -40.82 -45.97
N TYR A 11 -43.11 -39.72 -45.24
CA TYR A 11 -42.00 -38.93 -44.74
C TYR A 11 -41.51 -39.21 -43.33
N GLN A 12 -42.09 -40.17 -42.58
CA GLN A 12 -41.74 -40.45 -41.21
C GLN A 12 -40.70 -41.61 -41.01
N SER A 13 -40.18 -42.20 -42.09
CA SER A 13 -39.35 -43.38 -41.98
C SER A 13 -37.87 -43.17 -42.28
N ILE A 14 -37.37 -41.93 -42.49
CA ILE A 14 -36.00 -41.70 -42.99
C ILE A 14 -35.05 -41.12 -41.93
N TYR A 15 -35.56 -40.55 -40.84
CA TYR A 15 -34.68 -40.03 -39.81
C TYR A 15 -35.01 -40.63 -38.43
N PRO A 16 -34.23 -41.62 -37.97
CA PRO A 16 -34.31 -41.99 -36.56
C PRO A 16 -33.78 -40.82 -35.74
N ILE A 17 -34.69 -40.11 -35.04
CA ILE A 17 -34.33 -39.14 -34.01
C ILE A 17 -33.67 -39.92 -32.90
N THR A 18 -32.37 -40.05 -32.92
CA THR A 18 -31.60 -40.50 -31.75
C THR A 18 -31.79 -39.49 -30.65
N PRO A 19 -32.31 -39.89 -29.46
CA PRO A 19 -32.39 -38.97 -28.34
C PRO A 19 -30.94 -38.57 -28.00
N LEU A 20 -30.69 -37.26 -28.05
CA LEU A 20 -29.47 -36.66 -27.52
C LEU A 20 -29.28 -37.15 -26.09
N LYS A 21 -28.37 -38.11 -25.90
CA LYS A 21 -27.90 -38.50 -24.60
C LYS A 21 -27.53 -37.20 -23.87
N HIS A 22 -28.26 -36.91 -22.81
CA HIS A 22 -27.91 -35.88 -21.84
C HIS A 22 -26.42 -36.03 -21.46
N LEU A 23 -25.54 -35.21 -22.01
CA LEU A 23 -24.20 -35.07 -21.53
C LEU A 23 -24.29 -34.59 -20.08
N PRO A 24 -23.74 -35.32 -19.11
CA PRO A 24 -23.78 -34.90 -17.72
C PRO A 24 -23.10 -33.51 -17.64
N GLY A 25 -23.88 -32.56 -17.16
CA GLY A 25 -23.49 -31.16 -17.11
C GLY A 25 -22.14 -30.95 -16.45
N ARG A 26 -21.30 -30.28 -17.17
CA ARG A 26 -19.96 -29.76 -16.83
C ARG A 26 -20.05 -28.72 -15.69
N ARG A 27 -20.76 -29.02 -14.60
CA ARG A 27 -20.95 -28.13 -13.45
C ARG A 27 -19.87 -28.25 -12.38
N TRP A 28 -18.97 -29.22 -12.46
CA TRP A 28 -17.92 -29.47 -11.47
C TRP A 28 -16.68 -28.57 -11.63
N LEU A 29 -16.44 -28.00 -12.80
CA LEU A 29 -15.26 -27.18 -13.06
C LEU A 29 -15.43 -25.72 -12.59
N SER A 30 -16.64 -25.24 -12.39
CA SER A 30 -16.93 -23.88 -11.95
C SER A 30 -16.66 -23.68 -10.44
N SER A 31 -16.97 -24.68 -9.63
CA SER A 31 -16.77 -24.64 -8.16
C SER A 31 -15.28 -24.65 -7.79
N SER A 32 -14.47 -25.46 -8.47
CA SER A 32 -13.04 -25.57 -8.22
C SER A 32 -12.29 -24.25 -8.54
N ARG A 33 -12.66 -23.57 -9.61
CA ARG A 33 -12.05 -22.29 -10.00
C ARG A 33 -12.32 -21.18 -8.98
N TRP A 34 -13.49 -21.20 -8.36
CA TRP A 34 -13.86 -20.25 -7.33
C TRP A 34 -13.10 -20.49 -6.03
N LEU A 35 -12.90 -21.75 -5.66
CA LEU A 35 -12.10 -22.12 -4.50
C LEU A 35 -10.61 -21.76 -4.69
N VAL A 36 -10.06 -21.95 -5.88
CA VAL A 36 -8.70 -21.53 -6.20
C VAL A 36 -8.58 -20.00 -6.13
N GLY A 37 -9.54 -19.26 -6.70
CA GLY A 37 -9.58 -17.80 -6.61
C GLY A 37 -9.63 -17.31 -5.15
N LEU A 38 -10.50 -17.92 -4.34
CA LEU A 38 -10.60 -17.60 -2.91
C LEU A 38 -9.28 -17.91 -2.17
N ALA A 39 -8.66 -19.04 -2.43
CA ALA A 39 -7.39 -19.42 -1.82
C ALA A 39 -6.27 -18.43 -2.16
N VAL A 40 -6.21 -17.95 -3.40
CA VAL A 40 -5.24 -16.94 -3.82
C VAL A 40 -5.49 -15.61 -3.10
N VAL A 41 -6.74 -15.15 -3.02
CA VAL A 41 -7.08 -13.89 -2.33
C VAL A 41 -6.73 -13.98 -0.84
N VAL A 42 -7.07 -15.07 -0.18
CA VAL A 42 -6.74 -15.30 1.23
C VAL A 42 -5.23 -15.39 1.43
N GLY A 43 -4.53 -16.11 0.57
CA GLY A 43 -3.07 -16.24 0.63
C GLY A 43 -2.35 -14.89 0.43
N CYS A 44 -2.75 -14.11 -0.56
CA CYS A 44 -2.20 -12.76 -0.78
C CYS A 44 -2.54 -11.81 0.39
N GLY A 45 -3.76 -11.86 0.89
CA GLY A 45 -4.17 -11.05 2.04
C GLY A 45 -3.36 -11.37 3.30
N ALA A 46 -3.13 -12.66 3.57
CA ALA A 46 -2.31 -13.11 4.68
C ALA A 46 -0.83 -12.67 4.51
N ALA A 47 -0.27 -12.81 3.31
CA ALA A 47 1.09 -12.36 3.01
C ALA A 47 1.25 -10.85 3.25
N LEU A 48 0.31 -10.04 2.77
CA LEU A 48 0.31 -8.60 2.98
C LEU A 48 0.15 -8.23 4.46
N ALA A 49 -0.66 -8.97 5.21
CA ALA A 49 -0.84 -8.72 6.65
C ALA A 49 0.43 -9.03 7.46
N VAL A 50 1.15 -10.10 7.11
CA VAL A 50 2.42 -10.47 7.76
C VAL A 50 3.54 -9.51 7.40
N SER A 51 3.55 -9.00 6.16
CA SER A 51 4.55 -8.02 5.68
C SER A 51 4.16 -6.56 5.95
N ASN A 52 3.12 -6.32 6.77
CA ASN A 52 2.71 -4.97 7.15
C ASN A 52 3.68 -4.36 8.16
N PRO A 53 4.42 -3.28 7.81
CA PRO A 53 5.46 -2.72 8.65
C PRO A 53 4.99 -2.31 10.04
N SER A 54 5.85 -2.52 11.02
CA SER A 54 5.64 -2.15 12.41
C SER A 54 5.96 -0.67 12.66
N MET A 55 5.74 -0.20 13.90
CA MET A 55 6.16 1.14 14.31
C MET A 55 7.69 1.25 14.42
N GLU A 56 8.36 0.14 14.71
CA GLU A 56 9.82 0.05 14.77
C GLU A 56 10.42 0.20 13.37
N ASP A 57 9.91 -0.52 12.37
CA ASP A 57 10.34 -0.37 10.97
C ASP A 57 10.11 1.07 10.46
N TYR A 58 9.00 1.71 10.90
CA TYR A 58 8.75 3.11 10.57
C TYR A 58 9.73 4.05 11.26
N SER A 59 10.15 3.75 12.49
CA SER A 59 11.15 4.52 13.23
C SER A 59 12.47 4.60 12.45
N ASP A 60 12.94 3.47 11.98
CA ASP A 60 14.18 3.39 11.20
C ASP A 60 14.06 4.17 9.89
N TYR A 61 12.97 3.97 9.15
CA TYR A 61 12.69 4.72 7.93
C TYR A 61 12.63 6.23 8.17
N ALA A 62 11.91 6.67 9.20
CA ALA A 62 11.77 8.08 9.53
C ALA A 62 13.11 8.70 9.98
N GLY A 63 13.91 7.93 10.73
CA GLY A 63 15.25 8.33 11.13
C GLY A 63 16.17 8.57 9.92
N GLU A 64 16.19 7.66 8.96
CA GLU A 64 16.95 7.81 7.72
C GLU A 64 16.52 9.05 6.90
N GLN A 65 15.19 9.25 6.75
CA GLN A 65 14.67 10.41 6.04
C GLN A 65 15.05 11.73 6.72
N LEU A 66 14.96 11.78 8.06
CA LEU A 66 15.34 12.98 8.82
C LEU A 66 16.85 13.25 8.78
N VAL A 67 17.69 12.21 8.82
CA VAL A 67 19.13 12.34 8.63
C VAL A 67 19.44 12.91 7.25
N GLY A 68 18.78 12.41 6.20
CA GLY A 68 18.92 12.92 4.84
C GLY A 68 18.58 14.41 4.74
N LEU A 69 17.36 14.77 5.19
CA LEU A 69 16.89 16.16 5.18
C LEU A 69 17.77 17.09 6.01
N ALA A 70 18.16 16.67 7.21
CA ALA A 70 19.04 17.46 8.07
C ALA A 70 20.44 17.63 7.45
N THR A 71 20.95 16.61 6.76
CA THR A 71 22.24 16.70 6.07
C THR A 71 22.17 17.69 4.91
N GLU A 72 21.12 17.64 4.10
CA GLU A 72 20.91 18.58 2.99
C GLU A 72 20.75 20.02 3.49
N GLU A 73 19.97 20.22 4.55
CA GLU A 73 19.68 21.57 5.05
C GLU A 73 20.85 22.18 5.83
N PHE A 74 21.55 21.38 6.65
CA PHE A 74 22.59 21.90 7.55
C PHE A 74 24.02 21.70 7.05
N CYS A 75 24.28 20.69 6.22
CA CYS A 75 25.63 20.40 5.75
C CYS A 75 25.91 20.97 4.35
N ASP A 76 24.89 21.18 3.53
CA ASP A 76 25.03 21.87 2.26
C ASP A 76 25.33 23.34 2.48
N GLN A 77 26.38 23.84 1.84
CA GLN A 77 27.03 25.14 2.06
C GLN A 77 26.12 26.39 1.91
N LYS A 78 24.84 26.20 1.59
CA LYS A 78 23.89 27.30 1.41
C LYS A 78 23.28 27.83 2.72
N GLY A 79 23.32 27.05 3.81
CA GLY A 79 22.67 27.40 5.07
C GLY A 79 23.61 27.80 6.19
N LEU A 80 24.90 27.43 6.12
CA LEU A 80 25.86 27.74 7.18
C LEU A 80 26.65 29.00 6.89
N PRO A 81 26.78 29.95 7.85
CA PRO A 81 27.77 31.01 7.75
C PRO A 81 29.18 30.42 7.52
N LEU A 82 29.94 30.98 6.61
CA LEU A 82 31.29 30.53 6.20
C LEU A 82 32.22 30.14 7.38
N ILE A 83 32.00 30.71 8.55
CA ILE A 83 32.79 30.46 9.77
C ILE A 83 32.48 29.08 10.37
N MET A 84 31.26 28.61 10.28
CA MET A 84 30.88 27.28 10.80
C MET A 84 31.26 26.14 9.86
N GLY A 85 31.24 26.36 8.56
CA GLY A 85 31.67 25.36 7.56
C GLY A 85 33.12 24.93 7.67
N LEU A 86 34.00 25.79 8.26
CA LEU A 86 35.42 25.49 8.49
C LEU A 86 35.66 24.58 9.72
N TRP A 87 34.70 24.52 10.68
CA TRP A 87 34.86 23.77 11.94
C TRP A 87 34.26 22.38 11.88
N VAL A 88 33.28 22.15 11.02
CA VAL A 88 32.54 20.86 10.96
C VAL A 88 33.05 20.07 9.74
N ARG A 89 34.20 19.42 9.90
CA ARG A 89 34.77 18.56 8.82
C ARG A 89 33.93 17.30 8.50
N ASN A 90 33.05 16.85 9.40
CA ASN A 90 32.28 15.64 9.27
C ASN A 90 30.79 15.85 9.63
N CYS A 91 30.18 16.94 9.13
CA CYS A 91 28.80 17.29 9.38
C CYS A 91 27.80 16.12 9.12
N PRO A 92 27.84 15.40 7.99
CA PRO A 92 26.93 14.29 7.74
C PRO A 92 27.07 13.16 8.77
N GLN A 93 28.29 12.87 9.23
CA GLN A 93 28.53 11.82 10.23
C GLN A 93 27.98 12.21 11.61
N LEU A 94 28.07 13.48 11.99
CA LEU A 94 27.48 13.98 13.23
C LEU A 94 25.95 13.86 13.23
N ILE A 95 25.31 14.17 12.11
CA ILE A 95 23.86 14.03 11.95
C ILE A 95 23.47 12.56 11.95
N ALA A 96 24.19 11.72 11.21
CA ALA A 96 23.95 10.27 11.18
C ALA A 96 24.10 9.62 12.57
N ALA A 97 25.03 10.09 13.39
CA ALA A 97 25.19 9.61 14.78
C ALA A 97 23.99 9.93 15.68
N GLN A 98 23.10 10.83 15.26
CA GLN A 98 21.88 11.18 15.98
C GLN A 98 20.61 10.52 15.38
N GLN A 99 20.78 9.54 14.50
CA GLN A 99 19.65 8.88 13.81
C GLN A 99 18.62 8.33 14.79
N ASP A 100 19.04 7.63 15.85
CA ASP A 100 18.14 7.05 16.86
C ASP A 100 17.34 8.14 17.61
N ALA A 101 17.99 9.26 17.90
CA ALA A 101 17.31 10.39 18.56
C ALA A 101 16.28 11.02 17.62
N LEU A 102 16.60 11.21 16.34
CA LEU A 102 15.69 11.72 15.33
C LEU A 102 14.53 10.75 15.08
N ALA A 103 14.81 9.45 15.00
CA ALA A 103 13.82 8.39 14.87
C ALA A 103 12.84 8.37 16.06
N SER A 104 13.36 8.46 17.28
CA SER A 104 12.54 8.51 18.49
C SER A 104 11.69 9.77 18.57
N LEU A 105 12.21 10.90 18.09
CA LEU A 105 11.45 12.14 17.99
C LEU A 105 10.30 12.01 16.99
N ALA A 106 10.58 11.51 15.78
CA ALA A 106 9.56 11.29 14.76
C ALA A 106 8.42 10.40 15.26
N THR A 107 8.74 9.29 15.91
CA THR A 107 7.72 8.35 16.41
C THR A 107 6.82 8.93 17.49
N ARG A 108 7.34 9.84 18.33
CA ARG A 108 6.54 10.54 19.35
C ARG A 108 5.42 11.41 18.76
N PHE A 109 5.63 11.91 17.56
CA PHE A 109 4.67 12.78 16.84
C PHE A 109 3.93 12.04 15.73
N THR A 110 4.02 10.71 15.69
CA THR A 110 3.40 9.87 14.67
C THR A 110 2.27 9.04 15.24
N ASN A 111 1.12 9.11 14.59
CA ASN A 111 0.00 8.21 14.83
C ASN A 111 -0.05 7.15 13.72
N ARG A 112 -0.12 5.87 14.12
CA ARG A 112 -0.26 4.74 13.21
C ARG A 112 -1.71 4.29 13.13
N LEU A 113 -2.26 4.23 11.92
CA LEU A 113 -3.53 3.59 11.60
C LEU A 113 -3.24 2.26 10.90
N ASN A 114 -3.42 1.15 11.62
CA ASN A 114 -3.22 -0.19 11.08
C ASN A 114 -4.52 -0.69 10.44
N LEU A 115 -4.50 -0.94 9.12
CA LEU A 115 -5.62 -1.45 8.33
C LEU A 115 -5.52 -2.96 8.08
N GLY A 116 -4.58 -3.65 8.72
CA GLY A 116 -4.33 -5.08 8.58
C GLY A 116 -3.35 -5.39 7.45
N VAL A 117 -3.68 -5.10 6.21
CA VAL A 117 -2.84 -5.36 5.02
C VAL A 117 -1.89 -4.20 4.69
N CYS A 118 -2.14 -3.03 5.25
CA CYS A 118 -1.29 -1.83 5.14
C CYS A 118 -1.43 -0.98 6.41
N SER A 119 -0.52 -0.04 6.61
CA SER A 119 -0.55 0.93 7.69
C SER A 119 -0.40 2.36 7.15
N VAL A 120 -1.07 3.30 7.77
CA VAL A 120 -0.91 4.73 7.49
C VAL A 120 -0.27 5.40 8.70
N TYR A 121 0.83 6.08 8.47
CA TYR A 121 1.55 6.85 9.48
C TYR A 121 1.30 8.33 9.23
N ILE A 122 0.80 9.01 10.25
CA ILE A 122 0.53 10.45 10.21
C ILE A 122 1.45 11.11 11.22
N THR A 123 2.47 11.79 10.72
CA THR A 123 3.44 12.52 11.53
C THR A 123 3.10 14.01 11.48
N ALA A 124 2.89 14.62 12.64
CA ALA A 124 2.62 16.04 12.76
C ALA A 124 3.70 16.70 13.63
N LEU A 125 4.55 17.52 13.00
CA LEU A 125 5.65 18.23 13.64
C LEU A 125 5.31 19.74 13.66
N GLY A 126 5.46 20.40 14.79
CA GLY A 126 5.19 21.83 14.92
C GLY A 126 3.73 22.18 15.16
N GLY A 127 3.33 23.39 14.80
CA GLY A 127 1.97 23.88 15.01
C GLY A 127 1.66 24.32 16.45
N GLN A 128 2.64 24.28 17.36
CA GLN A 128 2.46 24.74 18.74
C GLN A 128 2.80 26.23 18.87
N GLU A 129 1.92 26.97 19.51
CA GLU A 129 2.20 28.35 19.92
C GLU A 129 3.14 28.29 21.14
N LEU A 130 4.42 28.55 20.92
CA LEU A 130 5.41 28.62 22.00
C LEU A 130 5.33 29.93 22.79
N LEU A 131 4.88 30.98 22.15
CA LEU A 131 4.67 32.32 22.75
C LEU A 131 3.51 33.02 22.04
N PRO A 132 2.77 33.93 22.71
CA PRO A 132 1.77 34.77 22.07
C PRO A 132 2.46 35.60 20.98
N ASN A 133 2.29 35.24 19.71
CA ASN A 133 2.84 35.77 18.46
C ASN A 133 3.98 34.97 17.79
N LEU A 134 4.44 33.86 18.36
CA LEU A 134 5.42 32.98 17.70
C LEU A 134 4.77 31.63 17.39
N ARG A 135 4.24 31.48 16.18
CA ARG A 135 3.79 30.21 15.62
C ARG A 135 4.95 29.54 14.88
N LEU A 136 5.29 28.34 15.27
CA LEU A 136 6.13 27.50 14.43
C LEU A 136 5.28 26.93 13.29
N PRO A 137 5.76 26.98 12.03
CA PRO A 137 5.07 26.30 10.94
C PRO A 137 4.86 24.83 11.30
N GLY A 138 3.64 24.33 11.16
CA GLY A 138 3.32 22.95 11.36
C GLY A 138 3.57 22.17 10.07
N TYR A 139 4.23 21.01 10.17
CA TYR A 139 4.39 20.10 9.06
C TYR A 139 3.60 18.81 9.32
N ARG A 140 2.76 18.44 8.38
CA ARG A 140 2.05 17.17 8.44
C ARG A 140 2.49 16.28 7.27
N VAL A 141 3.03 15.12 7.60
CA VAL A 141 3.48 14.11 6.64
C VAL A 141 2.59 12.87 6.77
N ILE A 142 2.09 12.39 5.64
CA ILE A 142 1.32 11.15 5.57
C ILE A 142 2.12 10.13 4.77
N THR A 143 2.46 9.03 5.43
CA THR A 143 3.20 7.91 4.83
C THR A 143 2.34 6.65 4.84
N LEU A 144 2.19 6.03 3.68
CA LEU A 144 1.57 4.71 3.53
C LEU A 144 2.65 3.63 3.60
N ALA A 145 2.37 2.58 4.35
CA ALA A 145 3.24 1.43 4.44
C ALA A 145 2.48 0.14 4.11
N GLY A 146 3.08 -0.73 3.32
CA GLY A 146 2.53 -2.02 2.96
C GLY A 146 3.56 -2.86 2.21
N ALA A 147 3.44 -4.18 2.30
CA ALA A 147 4.38 -5.11 1.68
C ALA A 147 5.87 -4.82 2.01
N GLY A 148 6.15 -4.36 3.25
CA GLY A 148 7.51 -4.02 3.69
C GLY A 148 8.06 -2.72 3.10
N GLN A 149 7.25 -1.88 2.44
CA GLN A 149 7.66 -0.64 1.80
C GLN A 149 6.96 0.57 2.41
N PHE A 150 7.63 1.73 2.38
CA PHE A 150 7.09 3.02 2.80
C PHE A 150 7.02 3.98 1.62
N VAL A 151 5.89 4.68 1.50
CA VAL A 151 5.67 5.70 0.47
C VAL A 151 5.06 6.93 1.10
N THR A 152 5.76 8.06 1.04
CA THR A 152 5.21 9.35 1.48
C THR A 152 4.24 9.88 0.43
N ILE A 153 2.97 10.04 0.83
CA ILE A 153 1.87 10.44 -0.07
C ILE A 153 1.70 11.96 -0.07
N SER A 154 1.85 12.59 1.07
CA SER A 154 1.57 14.02 1.22
C SER A 154 2.44 14.65 2.29
N THR A 155 2.98 15.82 1.96
CA THR A 155 3.62 16.73 2.92
C THR A 155 2.88 18.06 2.82
N ARG A 156 2.35 18.57 3.94
CA ARG A 156 1.65 19.86 4.03
C ARG A 156 2.25 20.70 5.13
N GLU A 157 2.43 21.96 4.83
CA GLU A 157 2.66 23.03 5.82
C GLU A 157 1.30 23.54 6.34
N GLU A 158 1.15 23.64 7.65
CA GLU A 158 -0.05 24.18 8.34
C GLU A 158 0.24 25.50 9.02
#